data_b4fea6c7174840b2b95e76e9bcfa6c91
#
_entry.id   b4fea6c7174840b2b95e76e9bcfa6c91
#
_cell.length_a   1.000
_cell.length_b   1.000
_cell.length_c   1.000
_cell.angle_alpha   90.00
_cell.angle_beta   90.00
_cell.angle_gamma   90.00
#
_symmetry.space_group_name_H-M   'P 1'
#
loop_
_entity.id
_entity.type
_entity.pdbx_description
1 polymer ?
#
loop_
_entity_poly.entity_id
_entity_poly.type
_entity_poly.pdbx_seq_one_letter_code
_entity_poly.pdbx_strand_id
1 'polypeptide(L)'
;MDYENILMALKNGNVPESGVKELCIGREKQVNEFEKLLDKVDNKKAIVKFINGEFGAGKSFFLKVIEEMAYDKNFVVSWITLSNDIPFNKIDIVYKNIVKSLKCKTGTSLSHIIDRWITGLKMEAFEETSNPQKQNQLVQEAIYDDLAETREHTSAFAMAIESYNKLMNEEDYKTAEYAKAWLRGDSNIPFTEKRKFGVKGDVTKENAIHFLEALSIFVKSIGYSGLVVLIDEAEFTMNLHTKKLRDVAYNYMRDIYDNCNLGKFENSLFVFAATPELFDNQKKGIPSYEALDDRLKDVLDTDLPDMRKPIFDLKGFEKKDLMDVSGKLLIMHEEAYKWNASDKINPILDDIVGIHVENAGLTGGKVTPRTFIRSFISVLDTVQQNQSYFKDSNEILQVFNDREAELNEEIDEFDDDW
;
A
#
# COMPACT_ATOMS: atom_id res chain seq x y z
N MET A 1 11.18 7.28 -18.43
CA MET A 1 11.20 6.57 -17.11
C MET A 1 12.61 6.63 -16.58
N ASP A 2 12.81 6.80 -15.30
CA ASP A 2 14.14 6.88 -14.67
C ASP A 2 14.60 5.46 -14.27
N TYR A 3 15.15 4.73 -15.24
CA TYR A 3 15.57 3.35 -15.04
C TYR A 3 16.74 3.21 -14.06
N GLU A 4 17.61 4.22 -13.97
CA GLU A 4 18.74 4.18 -13.04
C GLU A 4 18.25 4.15 -11.58
N ASN A 5 17.30 5.02 -11.21
CA ASN A 5 16.70 5.02 -9.88
C ASN A 5 15.91 3.74 -9.59
N ILE A 6 15.23 3.17 -10.59
CA ILE A 6 14.51 1.89 -10.43
C ILE A 6 15.49 0.76 -10.15
N LEU A 7 16.55 0.63 -10.97
CA LEU A 7 17.58 -0.40 -10.80
C LEU A 7 18.28 -0.27 -9.44
N MET A 8 18.61 0.97 -9.02
CA MET A 8 19.23 1.21 -7.73
C MET A 8 18.33 0.79 -6.56
N ALA A 9 17.02 1.11 -6.62
CA ALA A 9 16.07 0.68 -5.59
C ALA A 9 15.99 -0.85 -5.51
N LEU A 10 15.84 -1.54 -6.65
CA LEU A 10 15.77 -2.99 -6.73
C LEU A 10 17.06 -3.67 -6.24
N LYS A 11 18.23 -3.14 -6.61
CA LYS A 11 19.54 -3.63 -6.15
C LYS A 11 19.67 -3.59 -4.63
N ASN A 12 19.14 -2.52 -4.02
CA ASN A 12 19.13 -2.36 -2.56
C ASN A 12 17.99 -3.16 -1.87
N GLY A 13 17.23 -3.94 -2.63
CA GLY A 13 16.11 -4.72 -2.11
C GLY A 13 14.88 -3.87 -1.74
N ASN A 14 14.83 -2.63 -2.19
CA ASN A 14 13.71 -1.73 -1.98
C ASN A 14 12.71 -1.78 -3.16
N VAL A 15 11.46 -1.42 -2.88
CA VAL A 15 10.46 -1.26 -3.93
C VAL A 15 10.63 0.13 -4.57
N PRO A 16 10.72 0.23 -5.91
CA PRO A 16 10.80 1.51 -6.60
C PRO A 16 9.58 2.40 -6.32
N GLU A 17 9.77 3.71 -6.34
CA GLU A 17 8.67 4.66 -6.10
C GLU A 17 7.64 4.70 -7.24
N SER A 18 8.05 4.38 -8.47
CA SER A 18 7.20 4.37 -9.65
C SER A 18 7.69 3.39 -10.71
N GLY A 19 6.82 3.05 -11.67
CA GLY A 19 7.15 2.15 -12.78
C GLY A 19 7.12 0.66 -12.42
N VAL A 20 6.55 0.31 -11.26
CA VAL A 20 6.50 -1.09 -10.80
C VAL A 20 5.52 -1.93 -11.61
N LYS A 21 4.48 -1.33 -12.17
CA LYS A 21 3.50 -2.04 -13.01
C LYS A 21 4.17 -2.68 -14.24
N GLU A 22 5.14 -2.01 -14.83
CA GLU A 22 5.89 -2.54 -15.99
C GLU A 22 6.82 -3.70 -15.61
N LEU A 23 7.28 -3.73 -14.36
CA LEU A 23 8.12 -4.81 -13.82
C LEU A 23 7.31 -5.98 -13.25
N CYS A 24 5.98 -5.86 -13.16
CA CYS A 24 5.11 -6.88 -12.59
C CYS A 24 4.93 -8.04 -13.57
N ILE A 25 5.83 -9.02 -13.49
CA ILE A 25 5.87 -10.21 -14.34
C ILE A 25 5.29 -11.40 -13.60
N GLY A 26 4.66 -12.32 -14.35
CA GLY A 26 4.08 -13.55 -13.80
C GLY A 26 2.87 -13.32 -12.88
N ARG A 27 2.33 -12.09 -12.87
CA ARG A 27 1.24 -11.66 -12.00
C ARG A 27 0.04 -11.09 -12.77
N GLU A 28 -0.06 -11.33 -14.06
CA GLU A 28 -1.08 -10.74 -14.93
C GLU A 28 -2.51 -11.06 -14.47
N LYS A 29 -2.72 -12.27 -13.93
CA LYS A 29 -4.02 -12.69 -13.39
C LYS A 29 -4.39 -11.89 -12.15
N GLN A 30 -3.43 -11.69 -11.26
CA GLN A 30 -3.60 -10.91 -10.03
C GLN A 30 -3.83 -9.43 -10.35
N VAL A 31 -3.04 -8.85 -11.23
CA VAL A 31 -3.20 -7.46 -11.71
C VAL A 31 -4.59 -7.27 -12.30
N ASN A 32 -5.00 -8.13 -13.24
CA ASN A 32 -6.31 -8.06 -13.88
C ASN A 32 -7.47 -8.19 -12.87
N GLU A 33 -7.32 -9.01 -11.84
CA GLU A 33 -8.35 -9.12 -10.80
C GLU A 33 -8.41 -7.85 -9.93
N PHE A 34 -7.27 -7.30 -9.52
CA PHE A 34 -7.25 -6.04 -8.75
C PHE A 34 -7.78 -4.86 -9.57
N GLU A 35 -7.54 -4.80 -10.87
CA GLU A 35 -8.19 -3.81 -11.75
C GLU A 35 -9.71 -3.90 -11.67
N LYS A 36 -10.27 -5.13 -11.75
CA LYS A 36 -11.72 -5.36 -11.60
C LYS A 36 -12.23 -5.04 -10.20
N LEU A 37 -11.41 -5.30 -9.15
CA LEU A 37 -11.79 -4.94 -7.78
C LEU A 37 -11.89 -3.42 -7.63
N LEU A 38 -10.93 -2.66 -8.17
CA LEU A 38 -10.97 -1.20 -8.17
C LEU A 38 -12.21 -0.67 -8.93
N ASP A 39 -12.57 -1.26 -10.08
CA ASP A 39 -13.79 -0.91 -10.80
C ASP A 39 -15.06 -1.17 -9.98
N LYS A 40 -15.11 -2.27 -9.23
CA LYS A 40 -16.23 -2.56 -8.32
C LYS A 40 -16.30 -1.56 -7.17
N VAL A 41 -15.13 -1.17 -6.62
CA VAL A 41 -15.03 -0.19 -5.53
C VAL A 41 -15.49 1.19 -5.99
N ASP A 42 -15.12 1.63 -7.19
CA ASP A 42 -15.63 2.87 -7.78
C ASP A 42 -17.18 2.85 -7.90
N ASN A 43 -17.76 1.66 -8.06
CA ASN A 43 -19.20 1.42 -8.14
C ASN A 43 -19.82 1.01 -6.77
N LYS A 44 -19.51 1.74 -5.72
CA LYS A 44 -20.10 1.62 -4.36
C LYS A 44 -19.85 0.28 -3.64
N LYS A 45 -18.86 -0.51 -4.04
CA LYS A 45 -18.49 -1.70 -3.28
C LYS A 45 -17.42 -1.38 -2.26
N ALA A 46 -17.48 -2.11 -1.14
CA ALA A 46 -16.40 -2.17 -0.17
C ALA A 46 -15.81 -3.59 -0.20
N ILE A 47 -14.50 -3.69 -0.25
CA ILE A 47 -13.81 -4.97 -0.43
C ILE A 47 -12.64 -5.07 0.54
N VAL A 48 -12.48 -6.24 1.15
CA VAL A 48 -11.29 -6.59 1.93
C VAL A 48 -10.58 -7.75 1.25
N LYS A 49 -9.27 -7.65 1.10
CA LYS A 49 -8.40 -8.71 0.58
C LYS A 49 -7.22 -8.94 1.50
N PHE A 50 -6.81 -10.19 1.57
CA PHE A 50 -5.59 -10.62 2.26
C PHE A 50 -4.63 -11.22 1.24
N ILE A 51 -3.40 -10.73 1.23
CA ILE A 51 -2.31 -11.25 0.40
C ILE A 51 -1.44 -12.12 1.29
N ASN A 52 -1.44 -13.42 1.01
CA ASN A 52 -0.58 -14.39 1.64
C ASN A 52 0.66 -14.62 0.77
N GLY A 53 1.84 -14.42 1.31
CA GLY A 53 3.07 -14.67 0.56
C GLY A 53 4.29 -14.75 1.47
N GLU A 54 5.21 -15.63 1.14
CA GLU A 54 6.45 -15.81 1.88
C GLU A 54 7.28 -14.51 1.94
N PHE A 55 8.20 -14.45 2.87
CA PHE A 55 9.19 -13.36 2.88
C PHE A 55 9.93 -13.33 1.53
N GLY A 56 10.10 -12.16 0.95
CA GLY A 56 10.74 -11.99 -0.37
C GLY A 56 9.87 -12.37 -1.59
N ALA A 57 8.64 -12.89 -1.42
CA ALA A 57 7.74 -13.22 -2.53
C ALA A 57 7.20 -12.01 -3.31
N GLY A 58 7.51 -10.79 -2.86
CA GLY A 58 7.11 -9.56 -3.54
C GLY A 58 5.78 -8.98 -3.07
N LYS A 59 5.36 -9.23 -1.81
CA LYS A 59 4.13 -8.64 -1.22
C LYS A 59 4.11 -7.13 -1.33
N SER A 60 5.12 -6.45 -0.77
CA SER A 60 5.21 -4.97 -0.80
C SER A 60 5.35 -4.44 -2.23
N PHE A 61 6.04 -5.17 -3.11
CA PHE A 61 6.08 -4.84 -4.55
C PHE A 61 4.68 -4.89 -5.18
N PHE A 62 3.91 -5.93 -4.87
CA PHE A 62 2.54 -6.06 -5.39
C PHE A 62 1.59 -5.02 -4.79
N LEU A 63 1.73 -4.65 -3.50
CA LEU A 63 1.02 -3.51 -2.92
C LEU A 63 1.32 -2.21 -3.68
N LYS A 64 2.58 -2.01 -4.11
CA LYS A 64 2.97 -0.85 -4.91
C LYS A 64 2.32 -0.85 -6.31
N VAL A 65 2.18 -2.02 -6.92
CA VAL A 65 1.42 -2.17 -8.18
C VAL A 65 -0.05 -1.77 -7.98
N ILE A 66 -0.66 -2.20 -6.86
CA ILE A 66 -2.05 -1.82 -6.53
C ILE A 66 -2.14 -0.30 -6.31
N GLU A 67 -1.16 0.30 -5.63
CA GLU A 67 -1.09 1.76 -5.41
C GLU A 67 -1.05 2.52 -6.75
N GLU A 68 -0.18 2.13 -7.70
CA GLU A 68 -0.10 2.76 -9.02
C GLU A 68 -1.42 2.62 -9.80
N MET A 69 -2.02 1.42 -9.80
CA MET A 69 -3.31 1.18 -10.45
C MET A 69 -4.43 2.03 -9.83
N ALA A 70 -4.42 2.20 -8.51
CA ALA A 70 -5.38 3.03 -7.80
C ALA A 70 -5.23 4.51 -8.18
N TYR A 71 -3.98 5.02 -8.30
CA TYR A 71 -3.75 6.38 -8.77
C TYR A 71 -4.24 6.60 -10.21
N ASP A 72 -4.03 5.63 -11.09
CA ASP A 72 -4.50 5.72 -12.48
C ASP A 72 -6.04 5.76 -12.58
N LYS A 73 -6.72 5.16 -11.61
CA LYS A 73 -8.19 5.16 -11.48
C LYS A 73 -8.73 6.23 -10.53
N ASN A 74 -7.94 7.26 -10.22
CA ASN A 74 -8.34 8.42 -9.39
C ASN A 74 -8.74 8.07 -7.95
N PHE A 75 -8.13 7.05 -7.34
CA PHE A 75 -8.32 6.76 -5.92
C PHE A 75 -7.37 7.59 -5.04
N VAL A 76 -7.80 7.80 -3.79
CA VAL A 76 -6.92 8.18 -2.69
C VAL A 76 -6.38 6.90 -2.05
N VAL A 77 -5.09 6.84 -1.83
CA VAL A 77 -4.41 5.66 -1.27
C VAL A 77 -3.73 6.02 0.04
N SER A 78 -3.84 5.13 1.00
CA SER A 78 -3.04 5.14 2.23
C SER A 78 -2.26 3.84 2.33
N TRP A 79 -0.96 3.92 2.59
CA TRP A 79 -0.12 2.77 2.86
C TRP A 79 0.50 2.88 4.24
N ILE A 80 0.26 1.90 5.09
CA ILE A 80 0.83 1.77 6.43
C ILE A 80 1.52 0.41 6.58
N THR A 81 2.59 0.39 7.36
CA THR A 81 3.28 -0.85 7.75
C THR A 81 3.08 -1.06 9.24
N LEU A 82 2.56 -2.21 9.64
CA LEU A 82 2.36 -2.53 11.05
C LEU A 82 3.71 -2.71 11.75
N SER A 83 3.79 -2.25 12.99
CA SER A 83 5.00 -2.29 13.80
C SER A 83 4.66 -2.08 15.27
N ASN A 84 5.68 -2.05 16.14
CA ASN A 84 5.51 -1.68 17.55
C ASN A 84 4.88 -0.30 17.75
N ASP A 85 5.16 0.64 16.84
CA ASP A 85 4.63 2.00 16.88
C ASP A 85 3.22 2.09 16.29
N ILE A 86 2.87 1.20 15.36
CA ILE A 86 1.58 1.13 14.67
C ILE A 86 0.94 -0.25 14.89
N PRO A 87 0.63 -0.64 16.13
CA PRO A 87 0.04 -1.93 16.41
C PRO A 87 -1.47 -1.92 16.12
N PHE A 88 -1.98 -2.96 15.45
CA PHE A 88 -3.37 -2.98 14.97
C PHE A 88 -4.43 -3.05 16.10
N ASN A 89 -4.05 -3.42 17.33
CA ASN A 89 -4.92 -3.36 18.51
C ASN A 89 -5.17 -1.93 19.04
N LYS A 90 -4.53 -0.92 18.45
CA LYS A 90 -4.73 0.51 18.73
C LYS A 90 -5.29 1.20 17.48
N ILE A 91 -6.54 0.97 17.21
CA ILE A 91 -7.20 1.42 15.98
C ILE A 91 -7.21 2.95 15.81
N ASP A 92 -7.16 3.71 16.89
CA ASP A 92 -6.96 5.15 16.90
C ASP A 92 -5.59 5.56 16.35
N ILE A 93 -4.52 4.81 16.68
CA ILE A 93 -3.18 4.99 16.11
C ILE A 93 -3.16 4.57 14.64
N VAL A 94 -3.83 3.46 14.29
CA VAL A 94 -3.97 2.99 12.90
C VAL A 94 -4.66 4.06 12.05
N TYR A 95 -5.82 4.59 12.49
CA TYR A 95 -6.51 5.69 11.83
C TYR A 95 -5.58 6.89 11.58
N LYS A 96 -4.88 7.33 12.62
CA LYS A 96 -3.95 8.46 12.52
C LYS A 96 -2.87 8.24 11.45
N ASN A 97 -2.32 7.02 11.37
CA ASN A 97 -1.30 6.70 10.38
C ASN A 97 -1.90 6.56 8.97
N ILE A 98 -3.11 5.99 8.85
CA ILE A 98 -3.85 5.98 7.58
C ILE A 98 -4.02 7.42 7.06
N VAL A 99 -4.50 8.35 7.88
CA VAL A 99 -4.70 9.74 7.46
C VAL A 99 -3.39 10.45 7.14
N LYS A 100 -2.30 10.16 7.89
CA LYS A 100 -0.98 10.75 7.63
C LYS A 100 -0.35 10.28 6.33
N SER A 101 -0.62 9.05 5.92
CA SER A 101 -0.05 8.44 4.71
C SER A 101 -0.93 8.61 3.46
N LEU A 102 -2.05 9.36 3.56
CA LEU A 102 -2.93 9.61 2.42
C LEU A 102 -2.17 10.29 1.28
N LYS A 103 -2.31 9.70 0.11
CA LYS A 103 -1.75 10.22 -1.15
C LYS A 103 -2.77 10.06 -2.27
N CYS A 104 -2.69 10.91 -3.27
CA CYS A 104 -3.37 10.75 -4.54
C CYS A 104 -2.40 11.11 -5.67
N LYS A 105 -2.77 10.92 -6.90
CA LYS A 105 -1.90 11.20 -8.07
C LYS A 105 -1.24 12.59 -8.04
N THR A 106 -1.84 13.56 -7.37
CA THR A 106 -1.44 14.97 -7.40
C THR A 106 -1.23 15.59 -6.02
N GLY A 107 -1.30 14.79 -4.94
CA GLY A 107 -1.18 15.30 -3.58
C GLY A 107 -0.75 14.22 -2.59
N THR A 108 -0.04 14.63 -1.54
CA THR A 108 0.63 13.72 -0.59
C THR A 108 0.13 13.86 0.85
N SER A 109 -1.05 14.45 1.06
CA SER A 109 -1.65 14.59 2.40
C SER A 109 -3.15 14.91 2.34
N LEU A 110 -3.86 14.63 3.44
CA LEU A 110 -5.26 15.05 3.59
C LEU A 110 -5.43 16.57 3.38
N SER A 111 -4.52 17.38 3.90
CA SER A 111 -4.55 18.84 3.70
C SER A 111 -4.53 19.21 2.22
N HIS A 112 -3.62 18.60 1.45
CA HIS A 112 -3.54 18.82 0.00
C HIS A 112 -4.84 18.43 -0.72
N ILE A 113 -5.45 17.31 -0.31
CA ILE A 113 -6.70 16.83 -0.89
C ILE A 113 -7.84 17.83 -0.63
N ILE A 114 -7.96 18.31 0.62
CA ILE A 114 -8.96 19.33 1.01
C ILE A 114 -8.72 20.66 0.29
N ASP A 115 -7.48 21.17 0.32
CA ASP A 115 -7.14 22.45 -0.28
C ASP A 115 -7.38 22.47 -1.79
N ARG A 116 -7.06 21.35 -2.47
CA ARG A 116 -7.32 21.20 -3.90
C ARG A 116 -8.81 21.19 -4.25
N TRP A 117 -9.60 20.41 -3.50
CA TRP A 117 -11.05 20.36 -3.67
C TRP A 117 -11.66 21.77 -3.48
N ILE A 118 -11.35 22.45 -2.37
CA ILE A 118 -11.84 23.82 -2.11
C ILE A 118 -11.38 24.79 -3.19
N THR A 119 -10.14 24.64 -3.70
CA THR A 119 -9.65 25.46 -4.82
C THR A 119 -10.46 25.23 -6.08
N GLY A 120 -10.83 23.97 -6.39
CA GLY A 120 -11.71 23.62 -7.50
C GLY A 120 -13.07 24.34 -7.39
N LEU A 121 -13.71 24.25 -6.22
CA LEU A 121 -14.99 24.94 -5.95
C LEU A 121 -14.88 26.47 -6.11
N LYS A 122 -13.76 27.06 -5.67
CA LYS A 122 -13.50 28.51 -5.86
C LYS A 122 -13.36 28.87 -7.33
N MET A 123 -12.72 28.03 -8.15
CA MET A 123 -12.59 28.25 -9.59
C MET A 123 -13.96 28.17 -10.28
N GLU A 124 -14.77 27.19 -9.97
CA GLU A 124 -16.14 27.05 -10.49
C GLU A 124 -17.01 28.28 -10.12
N ALA A 125 -16.97 28.71 -8.85
CA ALA A 125 -17.68 29.89 -8.41
C ALA A 125 -17.20 31.18 -9.11
N PHE A 126 -15.90 31.27 -9.45
CA PHE A 126 -15.34 32.40 -10.19
C PHE A 126 -15.81 32.42 -11.65
N GLU A 127 -15.97 31.26 -12.28
CA GLU A 127 -16.54 31.16 -13.65
C GLU A 127 -18.03 31.53 -13.67
N GLU A 128 -18.77 31.21 -12.60
CA GLU A 128 -20.21 31.49 -12.51
C GLU A 128 -20.53 32.97 -12.27
N THR A 129 -19.72 33.68 -11.48
CA THR A 129 -19.99 35.08 -11.12
C THR A 129 -18.71 35.86 -10.82
N SER A 130 -18.72 37.16 -11.17
CA SER A 130 -17.64 38.09 -10.80
C SER A 130 -17.85 38.77 -9.44
N ASN A 131 -18.99 38.52 -8.74
CA ASN A 131 -19.28 39.11 -7.43
C ASN A 131 -18.61 38.26 -6.31
N PRO A 132 -17.63 38.82 -5.55
CA PRO A 132 -16.92 38.08 -4.52
C PRO A 132 -17.80 37.52 -3.40
N GLN A 133 -18.86 38.24 -3.02
CA GLN A 133 -19.78 37.77 -1.97
C GLN A 133 -20.58 36.57 -2.46
N LYS A 134 -21.05 36.61 -3.72
CA LYS A 134 -21.75 35.48 -4.33
C LYS A 134 -20.84 34.29 -4.55
N GLN A 135 -19.57 34.49 -4.95
CA GLN A 135 -18.57 33.45 -5.04
C GLN A 135 -18.39 32.71 -3.71
N ASN A 136 -18.20 33.44 -2.61
CA ASN A 136 -18.06 32.87 -1.29
C ASN A 136 -19.30 32.08 -0.85
N GLN A 137 -20.50 32.59 -1.18
CA GLN A 137 -21.76 31.89 -0.88
C GLN A 137 -21.83 30.55 -1.66
N LEU A 138 -21.56 30.56 -2.96
CA LEU A 138 -21.55 29.34 -3.81
C LEU A 138 -20.57 28.30 -3.30
N VAL A 139 -19.36 28.70 -2.92
CA VAL A 139 -18.37 27.79 -2.34
C VAL A 139 -18.86 27.18 -1.02
N GLN A 140 -19.49 27.98 -0.15
CA GLN A 140 -20.02 27.46 1.12
C GLN A 140 -21.18 26.48 0.91
N GLU A 141 -22.08 26.78 -0.02
CA GLU A 141 -23.20 25.92 -0.39
C GLU A 141 -22.67 24.59 -0.97
N ALA A 142 -21.71 24.63 -1.90
CA ALA A 142 -21.10 23.44 -2.48
C ALA A 142 -20.38 22.58 -1.41
N ILE A 143 -19.60 23.19 -0.51
CA ILE A 143 -18.99 22.47 0.61
C ILE A 143 -20.04 21.80 1.49
N TYR A 144 -21.13 22.51 1.78
CA TYR A 144 -22.22 21.97 2.60
C TYR A 144 -22.89 20.77 1.94
N ASP A 145 -23.15 20.84 0.63
CA ASP A 145 -23.81 19.80 -0.16
C ASP A 145 -22.87 18.59 -0.34
N ASP A 146 -21.61 18.78 -0.71
CA ASP A 146 -20.63 17.71 -0.85
C ASP A 146 -20.39 16.95 0.47
N LEU A 147 -20.49 17.63 1.60
CA LEU A 147 -20.33 17.02 2.93
C LEU A 147 -21.63 16.46 3.52
N ALA A 148 -22.76 16.48 2.81
CA ALA A 148 -24.06 16.07 3.35
C ALA A 148 -24.02 14.61 3.87
N GLU A 149 -23.55 13.65 3.07
CA GLU A 149 -23.45 12.25 3.44
C GLU A 149 -22.42 12.03 4.56
N THR A 150 -21.25 12.70 4.48
CA THR A 150 -20.24 12.65 5.55
C THR A 150 -20.81 13.14 6.88
N ARG A 151 -21.67 14.17 6.86
CA ARG A 151 -22.31 14.76 8.04
C ARG A 151 -23.32 13.81 8.68
N GLU A 152 -24.06 13.04 7.89
CA GLU A 152 -24.98 12.01 8.40
C GLU A 152 -24.24 10.92 9.18
N HIS A 153 -23.06 10.52 8.72
CA HIS A 153 -22.25 9.49 9.38
C HIS A 153 -21.45 10.05 10.56
N THR A 154 -20.79 11.20 10.40
CA THR A 154 -19.93 11.79 11.43
C THR A 154 -19.97 13.32 11.33
N SER A 155 -20.93 13.94 11.99
CA SER A 155 -21.11 15.40 11.95
C SER A 155 -19.86 16.18 12.34
N ALA A 156 -19.09 15.69 13.33
CA ALA A 156 -17.86 16.34 13.76
C ALA A 156 -16.78 16.37 12.66
N PHE A 157 -16.70 15.34 11.80
CA PHE A 157 -15.77 15.32 10.69
C PHE A 157 -16.11 16.38 9.64
N ALA A 158 -17.38 16.45 9.23
CA ALA A 158 -17.85 17.45 8.30
C ALA A 158 -17.69 18.88 8.85
N MET A 159 -18.07 19.12 10.12
CA MET A 159 -17.91 20.41 10.79
C MET A 159 -16.46 20.88 10.84
N ALA A 160 -15.51 19.99 11.06
CA ALA A 160 -14.09 20.35 11.08
C ALA A 160 -13.60 20.82 9.70
N ILE A 161 -14.06 20.19 8.61
CA ILE A 161 -13.72 20.60 7.23
C ILE A 161 -14.39 21.92 6.86
N GLU A 162 -15.67 22.10 7.15
CA GLU A 162 -16.39 23.35 6.91
C GLU A 162 -15.74 24.53 7.65
N SER A 163 -15.42 24.31 8.93
CA SER A 163 -14.77 25.32 9.76
C SER A 163 -13.37 25.63 9.26
N TYR A 164 -12.63 24.64 8.74
CA TYR A 164 -11.32 24.86 8.15
C TYR A 164 -11.38 25.90 7.00
N ASN A 165 -12.31 25.74 6.06
CA ASN A 165 -12.47 26.70 4.97
C ASN A 165 -12.85 28.09 5.48
N LYS A 166 -13.75 28.18 6.46
CA LYS A 166 -14.15 29.46 7.07
C LYS A 166 -12.94 30.13 7.73
N LEU A 167 -12.19 29.42 8.55
CA LEU A 167 -11.01 29.92 9.26
C LEU A 167 -9.92 30.40 8.29
N MET A 168 -9.71 29.67 7.17
CA MET A 168 -8.78 30.11 6.12
C MET A 168 -9.21 31.42 5.47
N ASN A 169 -10.52 31.64 5.24
CA ASN A 169 -11.04 32.90 4.70
C ASN A 169 -11.00 34.05 5.72
N GLU A 170 -11.05 33.76 7.02
CA GLU A 170 -10.91 34.70 8.14
C GLU A 170 -9.44 34.96 8.53
N GLU A 171 -8.48 34.36 7.85
CA GLU A 171 -7.02 34.42 8.11
C GLU A 171 -6.62 33.90 9.51
N ASP A 172 -7.48 33.11 10.19
CA ASP A 172 -7.12 32.39 11.42
C ASP A 172 -6.42 31.06 11.11
N TYR A 173 -5.25 31.16 10.50
CA TYR A 173 -4.44 30.00 10.08
C TYR A 173 -4.07 29.07 11.25
N LYS A 174 -3.93 29.63 12.45
CA LYS A 174 -3.59 28.82 13.63
C LYS A 174 -4.72 27.87 14.01
N THR A 175 -5.95 28.36 14.05
CA THR A 175 -7.12 27.50 14.35
C THR A 175 -7.41 26.53 13.20
N ALA A 176 -7.20 26.97 11.95
CA ALA A 176 -7.31 26.10 10.78
C ALA A 176 -6.32 24.90 10.85
N GLU A 177 -5.06 25.14 11.28
CA GLU A 177 -4.11 24.04 11.50
C GLU A 177 -4.56 23.09 12.61
N TYR A 178 -5.18 23.57 13.68
CA TYR A 178 -5.77 22.70 14.69
C TYR A 178 -6.93 21.84 14.15
N ALA A 179 -7.77 22.39 13.27
CA ALA A 179 -8.83 21.63 12.63
C ALA A 179 -8.26 20.49 11.77
N LYS A 180 -7.23 20.75 10.95
CA LYS A 180 -6.52 19.72 10.18
C LYS A 180 -5.84 18.68 11.08
N ALA A 181 -5.20 19.12 12.15
CA ALA A 181 -4.55 18.22 13.11
C ALA A 181 -5.60 17.29 13.78
N TRP A 182 -6.77 17.82 14.10
CA TRP A 182 -7.86 17.04 14.66
C TRP A 182 -8.39 15.99 13.67
N LEU A 183 -8.60 16.36 12.42
CA LEU A 183 -8.99 15.43 11.35
C LEU A 183 -7.97 14.29 11.17
N ARG A 184 -6.68 14.56 11.37
CA ARG A 184 -5.61 13.53 11.35
C ARG A 184 -5.63 12.63 12.59
N GLY A 185 -6.45 12.92 13.60
CA GLY A 185 -6.45 12.18 14.86
C GLY A 185 -5.29 12.58 15.79
N ASP A 186 -4.72 13.78 15.63
CA ASP A 186 -3.74 14.30 16.58
C ASP A 186 -4.40 14.60 17.92
N SER A 187 -3.82 14.09 19.00
CA SER A 187 -4.21 14.39 20.38
C SER A 187 -3.59 15.70 20.86
N ASN A 188 -4.00 16.18 22.04
CA ASN A 188 -3.47 17.39 22.68
C ASN A 188 -3.86 18.73 22.02
N ILE A 189 -4.94 18.75 21.25
CA ILE A 189 -5.52 20.00 20.77
C ILE A 189 -6.31 20.64 21.91
N PRO A 190 -6.05 21.93 22.26
CA PRO A 190 -6.75 22.59 23.37
C PRO A 190 -8.28 22.60 23.14
N PHE A 191 -9.04 22.37 24.19
CA PHE A 191 -10.50 22.36 24.13
C PHE A 191 -11.06 23.68 23.61
N THR A 192 -10.43 24.80 24.00
CA THR A 192 -10.81 26.17 23.52
C THR A 192 -10.68 26.28 22.00
N GLU A 193 -9.67 25.66 21.40
CA GLU A 193 -9.48 25.64 19.95
C GLU A 193 -10.50 24.73 19.27
N LYS A 194 -10.73 23.51 19.80
CA LYS A 194 -11.75 22.58 19.27
C LYS A 194 -13.14 23.23 19.20
N ARG A 195 -13.50 24.04 20.21
CA ARG A 195 -14.78 24.78 20.20
C ARG A 195 -14.91 25.78 19.06
N LYS A 196 -13.81 26.38 18.59
CA LYS A 196 -13.84 27.36 17.49
C LYS A 196 -14.21 26.71 16.16
N PHE A 197 -13.83 25.46 15.94
CA PHE A 197 -14.24 24.69 14.77
C PHE A 197 -15.34 23.66 15.07
N GLY A 198 -16.08 23.84 16.16
CA GLY A 198 -17.35 23.18 16.41
C GLY A 198 -17.29 21.73 16.90
N VAL A 199 -16.10 21.17 17.20
CA VAL A 199 -15.98 19.78 17.61
C VAL A 199 -15.78 19.60 19.12
N LYS A 200 -16.12 18.38 19.59
CA LYS A 200 -15.91 17.93 20.96
C LYS A 200 -15.25 16.57 20.95
N GLY A 201 -14.33 16.35 21.90
CA GLY A 201 -13.62 15.08 22.01
C GLY A 201 -12.49 14.96 20.99
N ASP A 202 -11.96 13.76 20.86
CA ASP A 202 -10.86 13.36 19.98
C ASP A 202 -11.21 12.05 19.27
N VAL A 203 -10.39 11.68 18.29
CA VAL A 203 -10.44 10.33 17.74
C VAL A 203 -9.90 9.37 18.79
N THR A 204 -10.71 8.38 19.14
CA THR A 204 -10.43 7.37 20.17
C THR A 204 -10.66 5.96 19.61
N LYS A 205 -10.30 4.95 20.36
CA LYS A 205 -10.54 3.54 19.97
C LYS A 205 -12.01 3.21 19.72
N GLU A 206 -12.91 3.90 20.41
CA GLU A 206 -14.35 3.67 20.33
C GLU A 206 -14.97 4.26 19.05
N ASN A 207 -14.35 5.30 18.46
CA ASN A 207 -14.91 6.00 17.31
C ASN A 207 -14.03 5.99 16.05
N ALA A 208 -12.79 5.50 16.12
CA ALA A 208 -11.84 5.52 14.99
C ALA A 208 -12.37 4.81 13.73
N ILE A 209 -13.13 3.71 13.90
CA ILE A 209 -13.77 3.01 12.77
C ILE A 209 -14.81 3.92 12.07
N HIS A 210 -15.60 4.67 12.84
CA HIS A 210 -16.57 5.62 12.26
C HIS A 210 -15.88 6.80 11.56
N PHE A 211 -14.72 7.23 12.07
CA PHE A 211 -13.92 8.26 11.40
C PHE A 211 -13.29 7.73 10.10
N LEU A 212 -12.90 6.47 10.06
CA LEU A 212 -12.39 5.84 8.84
C LEU A 212 -13.51 5.70 7.79
N GLU A 213 -14.72 5.36 8.21
CA GLU A 213 -15.93 5.34 7.38
C GLU A 213 -16.25 6.74 6.83
N ALA A 214 -16.25 7.77 7.68
CA ALA A 214 -16.44 9.16 7.27
C ALA A 214 -15.38 9.64 6.28
N LEU A 215 -14.12 9.21 6.45
CA LEU A 215 -13.04 9.51 5.51
C LEU A 215 -13.29 8.90 4.13
N SER A 216 -13.78 7.66 4.05
CA SER A 216 -14.08 7.01 2.76
C SER A 216 -15.21 7.74 2.02
N ILE A 217 -16.27 8.09 2.73
CA ILE A 217 -17.41 8.86 2.21
C ILE A 217 -16.93 10.24 1.73
N PHE A 218 -16.17 10.95 2.55
CA PHE A 218 -15.62 12.25 2.21
C PHE A 218 -14.79 12.22 0.92
N VAL A 219 -13.86 11.26 0.82
CA VAL A 219 -13.01 11.09 -0.37
C VAL A 219 -13.86 10.90 -1.63
N LYS A 220 -14.93 10.11 -1.56
CA LYS A 220 -15.86 9.90 -2.69
C LYS A 220 -16.64 11.16 -3.02
N SER A 221 -17.19 11.85 -2.02
CA SER A 221 -18.03 13.04 -2.23
C SER A 221 -17.28 14.20 -2.89
N ILE A 222 -15.97 14.30 -2.69
CA ILE A 222 -15.13 15.34 -3.32
C ILE A 222 -14.54 14.93 -4.68
N GLY A 223 -15.09 13.87 -5.33
CA GLY A 223 -14.80 13.50 -6.72
C GLY A 223 -13.69 12.49 -6.97
N TYR A 224 -13.15 11.84 -5.92
CA TYR A 224 -12.28 10.68 -6.10
C TYR A 224 -13.12 9.40 -6.29
N SER A 225 -12.51 8.36 -6.88
CA SER A 225 -13.16 7.06 -7.06
C SER A 225 -13.40 6.32 -5.74
N GLY A 226 -12.62 6.62 -4.71
CA GLY A 226 -12.75 6.05 -3.37
C GLY A 226 -11.42 6.00 -2.62
N LEU A 227 -11.40 5.21 -1.54
CA LEU A 227 -10.25 5.05 -0.65
C LEU A 227 -9.66 3.65 -0.75
N VAL A 228 -8.34 3.55 -0.99
CA VAL A 228 -7.59 2.30 -0.91
C VAL A 228 -6.66 2.36 0.31
N VAL A 229 -6.77 1.38 1.20
CA VAL A 229 -5.92 1.24 2.38
C VAL A 229 -5.08 -0.02 2.26
N LEU A 230 -3.77 0.17 2.10
CA LEU A 230 -2.78 -0.89 2.01
C LEU A 230 -2.10 -1.05 3.37
N ILE A 231 -2.17 -2.25 3.94
CA ILE A 231 -1.64 -2.59 5.26
C ILE A 231 -0.61 -3.68 5.08
N ASP A 232 0.67 -3.30 5.17
CA ASP A 232 1.79 -4.22 5.05
C ASP A 232 2.22 -4.77 6.41
N GLU A 233 2.92 -5.91 6.41
CA GLU A 233 3.43 -6.60 7.61
C GLU A 233 2.30 -6.94 8.60
N ALA A 234 1.13 -7.40 8.11
CA ALA A 234 -0.01 -7.67 9.00
C ALA A 234 0.26 -8.81 9.99
N GLU A 235 1.23 -9.69 9.72
CA GLU A 235 1.77 -10.70 10.63
C GLU A 235 2.35 -10.10 11.92
N PHE A 236 2.76 -8.82 11.92
CA PHE A 236 3.22 -8.15 13.13
C PHE A 236 2.19 -8.19 14.28
N THR A 237 0.91 -8.40 13.93
CA THR A 237 -0.16 -8.62 14.92
C THR A 237 0.13 -9.81 15.86
N MET A 238 0.84 -10.83 15.38
CA MET A 238 1.22 -12.00 16.18
C MET A 238 2.27 -11.68 17.26
N ASN A 239 3.03 -10.60 17.10
CA ASN A 239 4.06 -10.15 18.04
C ASN A 239 3.47 -9.41 19.25
N LEU A 240 2.16 -9.13 19.27
CA LEU A 240 1.50 -8.56 20.42
C LEU A 240 1.59 -9.53 21.62
N HIS A 241 2.12 -9.03 22.75
CA HIS A 241 2.57 -9.83 23.88
C HIS A 241 1.51 -10.75 24.50
N THR A 242 0.23 -10.39 24.46
CA THR A 242 -0.84 -11.19 25.07
C THR A 242 -1.90 -11.60 24.08
N LYS A 243 -2.51 -12.78 24.29
CA LYS A 243 -3.66 -13.23 23.50
C LYS A 243 -4.77 -12.16 23.44
N LYS A 244 -5.07 -11.52 24.59
CA LYS A 244 -6.09 -10.46 24.63
C LYS A 244 -5.81 -9.30 23.68
N LEU A 245 -4.56 -8.87 23.54
CA LEU A 245 -4.19 -7.80 22.59
C LEU A 245 -4.32 -8.26 21.14
N ARG A 246 -3.94 -9.52 20.86
CA ARG A 246 -4.13 -10.11 19.52
C ARG A 246 -5.61 -10.24 19.18
N ASP A 247 -6.41 -10.73 20.11
CA ASP A 247 -7.87 -10.85 19.92
C ASP A 247 -8.52 -9.48 19.62
N VAL A 248 -8.05 -8.40 20.24
CA VAL A 248 -8.52 -7.04 19.95
C VAL A 248 -8.14 -6.63 18.53
N ALA A 249 -6.92 -6.91 18.07
CA ALA A 249 -6.47 -6.59 16.72
C ALA A 249 -7.27 -7.39 15.66
N TYR A 250 -7.43 -8.69 15.87
CA TYR A 250 -8.25 -9.55 14.99
C TYR A 250 -9.72 -9.15 14.99
N ASN A 251 -10.23 -8.66 16.13
CA ASN A 251 -11.58 -8.11 16.18
C ASN A 251 -11.73 -6.88 15.28
N TYR A 252 -10.75 -5.96 15.26
CA TYR A 252 -10.80 -4.81 14.35
C TYR A 252 -10.69 -5.23 12.89
N MET A 253 -9.86 -6.23 12.54
CA MET A 253 -9.82 -6.78 11.18
C MET A 253 -11.18 -7.37 10.78
N ARG A 254 -11.81 -8.13 11.68
CA ARG A 254 -13.16 -8.67 11.49
C ARG A 254 -14.20 -7.55 11.33
N ASP A 255 -14.15 -6.53 12.16
CA ASP A 255 -15.11 -5.41 12.11
C ASP A 255 -15.00 -4.65 10.79
N ILE A 256 -13.79 -4.42 10.26
CA ILE A 256 -13.58 -3.86 8.92
C ILE A 256 -14.17 -4.79 7.86
N TYR A 257 -13.89 -6.09 7.93
CA TYR A 257 -14.41 -7.08 6.98
C TYR A 257 -15.94 -7.12 6.98
N ASP A 258 -16.56 -7.21 8.17
CA ASP A 258 -18.01 -7.25 8.32
C ASP A 258 -18.67 -5.95 7.86
N ASN A 259 -18.11 -4.80 8.22
CA ASN A 259 -18.62 -3.49 7.80
C ASN A 259 -18.53 -3.29 6.27
N CYS A 260 -17.48 -3.77 5.61
CA CYS A 260 -17.40 -3.80 4.15
C CYS A 260 -18.52 -4.63 3.54
N ASN A 261 -18.78 -5.83 4.07
CA ASN A 261 -19.85 -6.70 3.59
C ASN A 261 -21.25 -6.14 3.86
N LEU A 262 -21.42 -5.32 4.90
CA LEU A 262 -22.66 -4.63 5.25
C LEU A 262 -22.87 -3.32 4.47
N GLY A 263 -21.94 -2.92 3.60
CA GLY A 263 -22.02 -1.72 2.80
C GLY A 263 -21.76 -0.42 3.58
N LYS A 264 -21.04 -0.48 4.70
CA LYS A 264 -20.74 0.72 5.49
C LYS A 264 -19.49 1.47 5.02
N PHE A 265 -18.55 0.79 4.39
CA PHE A 265 -17.33 1.36 3.81
C PHE A 265 -17.47 1.48 2.29
N GLU A 266 -18.60 2.02 1.80
CA GLU A 266 -18.74 2.18 0.35
C GLU A 266 -17.52 2.87 -0.28
N ASN A 267 -17.17 2.45 -1.50
CA ASN A 267 -16.03 2.96 -2.24
C ASN A 267 -14.67 2.77 -1.54
N SER A 268 -14.49 1.65 -0.81
CA SER A 268 -13.22 1.37 -0.13
C SER A 268 -12.66 -0.02 -0.47
N LEU A 269 -11.34 -0.09 -0.60
CA LEU A 269 -10.56 -1.32 -0.70
C LEU A 269 -9.55 -1.39 0.44
N PHE A 270 -9.63 -2.42 1.28
CA PHE A 270 -8.63 -2.72 2.29
C PHE A 270 -7.83 -3.93 1.85
N VAL A 271 -6.51 -3.82 1.84
CA VAL A 271 -5.60 -4.91 1.49
C VAL A 271 -4.61 -5.14 2.61
N PHE A 272 -4.65 -6.32 3.22
CA PHE A 272 -3.70 -6.75 4.24
C PHE A 272 -2.69 -7.69 3.60
N ALA A 273 -1.41 -7.37 3.65
CA ALA A 273 -0.35 -8.26 3.20
C ALA A 273 0.37 -8.87 4.40
N ALA A 274 0.58 -10.18 4.37
CA ALA A 274 1.18 -10.93 5.46
C ALA A 274 1.92 -12.19 4.97
N THR A 275 2.77 -12.72 5.84
CA THR A 275 3.39 -14.04 5.66
C THR A 275 2.40 -15.17 5.97
N PRO A 276 2.65 -16.40 5.45
CA PRO A 276 1.79 -17.56 5.70
C PRO A 276 1.56 -17.83 7.19
N GLU A 277 2.51 -17.46 8.02
CA GLU A 277 2.42 -17.67 9.46
C GLU A 277 1.18 -17.00 10.08
N LEU A 278 0.77 -15.83 9.58
CA LEU A 278 -0.47 -15.18 10.03
C LEU A 278 -1.71 -16.05 9.79
N PHE A 279 -1.74 -16.79 8.71
CA PHE A 279 -2.90 -17.58 8.26
C PHE A 279 -2.90 -19.02 8.80
N ASP A 280 -1.71 -19.57 9.12
CA ASP A 280 -1.55 -20.99 9.49
C ASP A 280 -1.31 -21.22 11.00
N ASN A 281 -0.79 -20.21 11.72
CA ASN A 281 -0.40 -20.36 13.11
C ASN A 281 -1.61 -20.46 14.04
N GLN A 282 -1.89 -21.68 14.54
CA GLN A 282 -3.04 -21.99 15.40
C GLN A 282 -2.99 -21.29 16.78
N LYS A 283 -1.83 -20.83 17.22
CA LYS A 283 -1.64 -20.25 18.56
C LYS A 283 -1.67 -18.73 18.58
N LYS A 284 -1.15 -18.10 17.54
CA LYS A 284 -0.97 -16.63 17.47
C LYS A 284 -1.59 -16.00 16.23
N GLY A 285 -1.73 -16.73 15.12
CA GLY A 285 -2.29 -16.28 13.86
C GLY A 285 -3.80 -16.14 13.90
N ILE A 286 -4.38 -15.85 12.74
CA ILE A 286 -5.83 -15.73 12.53
C ILE A 286 -6.59 -16.95 13.05
N PRO A 287 -6.13 -18.22 12.87
CA PRO A 287 -6.84 -19.39 13.39
C PRO A 287 -7.00 -19.40 14.90
N SER A 288 -6.22 -18.62 15.66
CA SER A 288 -6.39 -18.47 17.11
C SER A 288 -7.63 -17.65 17.51
N TYR A 289 -8.27 -16.97 16.53
CA TYR A 289 -9.45 -16.12 16.70
C TYR A 289 -10.57 -16.55 15.75
N GLU A 290 -11.36 -17.54 16.15
CA GLU A 290 -12.39 -18.23 15.38
C GLU A 290 -13.31 -17.28 14.59
N ALA A 291 -13.70 -16.15 15.19
CA ALA A 291 -14.63 -15.21 14.58
C ALA A 291 -14.10 -14.54 13.28
N LEU A 292 -12.79 -14.35 13.12
CA LEU A 292 -12.18 -13.88 11.87
C LEU A 292 -11.85 -15.07 10.96
N ASP A 293 -11.33 -16.15 11.52
CA ASP A 293 -10.96 -17.36 10.79
C ASP A 293 -12.13 -17.89 9.96
N ASP A 294 -13.33 -18.01 10.56
CA ASP A 294 -14.54 -18.47 9.88
C ASP A 294 -14.98 -17.60 8.69
N ARG A 295 -14.63 -16.31 8.70
CA ARG A 295 -14.93 -15.39 7.57
C ARG A 295 -13.96 -15.51 6.42
N LEU A 296 -12.74 -15.93 6.73
CA LEU A 296 -11.66 -16.03 5.76
C LEU A 296 -11.48 -17.43 5.22
N LYS A 297 -11.91 -18.45 5.98
CA LYS A 297 -11.86 -19.85 5.56
C LYS A 297 -12.61 -20.09 4.27
N ASP A 298 -11.98 -20.89 3.45
CA ASP A 298 -12.60 -21.40 2.24
C ASP A 298 -13.50 -22.59 2.57
N VAL A 299 -14.71 -22.56 2.07
CA VAL A 299 -15.68 -23.66 2.23
C VAL A 299 -15.30 -24.85 1.34
N LEU A 300 -14.53 -24.59 0.26
CA LEU A 300 -14.07 -25.60 -0.68
C LEU A 300 -12.55 -25.57 -0.73
N ASP A 301 -11.93 -26.53 -0.10
CA ASP A 301 -10.49 -26.80 -0.21
C ASP A 301 -10.23 -27.39 -1.61
N THR A 302 -9.90 -26.50 -2.55
CA THR A 302 -9.54 -26.88 -3.92
C THR A 302 -8.19 -26.28 -4.28
N ASP A 303 -7.32 -27.07 -4.89
CA ASP A 303 -6.02 -26.63 -5.43
C ASP A 303 -6.14 -25.61 -6.58
N LEU A 304 -7.38 -25.32 -7.01
CA LEU A 304 -7.64 -24.36 -8.09
C LEU A 304 -7.61 -22.92 -7.56
N PRO A 305 -6.79 -22.04 -8.15
CA PRO A 305 -6.72 -20.65 -7.71
C PRO A 305 -8.03 -19.91 -7.97
N ASP A 306 -8.71 -19.49 -6.91
CA ASP A 306 -9.85 -18.59 -6.98
C ASP A 306 -9.49 -17.21 -6.44
N MET A 307 -9.27 -16.26 -7.34
CA MET A 307 -8.91 -14.88 -7.02
C MET A 307 -10.04 -14.08 -6.35
N ARG A 308 -11.26 -14.63 -6.28
CA ARG A 308 -12.39 -13.98 -5.60
C ARG A 308 -12.39 -14.23 -4.09
N LYS A 309 -11.69 -15.25 -3.62
CA LYS A 309 -11.53 -15.54 -2.19
C LYS A 309 -10.99 -14.33 -1.43
N PRO A 310 -11.31 -14.18 -0.14
CA PRO A 310 -10.74 -13.12 0.69
C PRO A 310 -9.22 -13.17 0.75
N ILE A 311 -8.64 -14.36 0.89
CA ILE A 311 -7.19 -14.60 0.88
C ILE A 311 -6.79 -15.10 -0.50
N PHE A 312 -5.70 -14.57 -1.04
CA PHE A 312 -5.04 -15.14 -2.19
C PHE A 312 -3.53 -15.26 -1.97
N ASP A 313 -2.96 -16.32 -2.56
CA ASP A 313 -1.56 -16.62 -2.40
C ASP A 313 -0.72 -15.91 -3.47
N LEU A 314 0.29 -15.18 -3.04
CA LEU A 314 1.33 -14.64 -3.88
C LEU A 314 2.48 -15.66 -3.92
N LYS A 315 2.39 -16.61 -4.85
CA LYS A 315 3.39 -17.68 -5.00
C LYS A 315 4.77 -17.11 -5.36
N GLY A 316 5.82 -17.80 -4.97
CA GLY A 316 7.18 -17.53 -5.45
C GLY A 316 7.27 -17.56 -6.98
N PHE A 317 8.37 -17.07 -7.52
CA PHE A 317 8.61 -17.11 -8.97
C PHE A 317 8.99 -18.52 -9.41
N GLU A 318 8.49 -18.91 -10.58
CA GLU A 318 8.98 -20.07 -11.31
C GLU A 318 10.19 -19.68 -12.19
N LYS A 319 10.94 -20.67 -12.68
CA LYS A 319 12.08 -20.44 -13.60
C LYS A 319 11.71 -19.51 -14.76
N LYS A 320 10.51 -19.67 -15.32
CA LYS A 320 9.99 -18.82 -16.40
C LYS A 320 9.86 -17.36 -15.98
N ASP A 321 9.33 -17.10 -14.79
CA ASP A 321 9.14 -15.73 -14.29
C ASP A 321 10.49 -15.04 -14.08
N LEU A 322 11.51 -15.79 -13.60
CA LEU A 322 12.88 -15.30 -13.45
C LEU A 322 13.50 -14.96 -14.81
N MET A 323 13.29 -15.80 -15.83
CA MET A 323 13.73 -15.49 -17.19
C MET A 323 13.08 -14.23 -17.75
N ASP A 324 11.78 -14.10 -17.58
CA ASP A 324 11.02 -12.95 -18.08
C ASP A 324 11.43 -11.64 -17.37
N VAL A 325 11.65 -11.67 -16.03
CA VAL A 325 12.12 -10.49 -15.28
C VAL A 325 13.55 -10.13 -15.67
N SER A 326 14.44 -11.11 -15.88
CA SER A 326 15.79 -10.87 -16.34
C SER A 326 15.83 -10.14 -17.68
N GLY A 327 14.98 -10.55 -18.63
CA GLY A 327 14.87 -9.89 -19.92
C GLY A 327 14.50 -8.41 -19.79
N LYS A 328 13.57 -8.08 -18.89
CA LYS A 328 13.22 -6.65 -18.63
C LYS A 328 14.34 -5.90 -17.95
N LEU A 329 14.98 -6.48 -16.95
CA LEU A 329 16.09 -5.83 -16.25
C LEU A 329 17.28 -5.58 -17.19
N LEU A 330 17.56 -6.49 -18.15
CA LEU A 330 18.56 -6.27 -19.19
C LEU A 330 18.26 -5.04 -20.02
N ILE A 331 17.04 -4.93 -20.55
CA ILE A 331 16.62 -3.79 -21.36
C ILE A 331 16.73 -2.47 -20.57
N MET A 332 16.26 -2.47 -19.32
CA MET A 332 16.36 -1.30 -18.45
C MET A 332 17.80 -0.89 -18.17
N HIS A 333 18.68 -1.87 -17.95
CA HIS A 333 20.09 -1.63 -17.66
C HIS A 333 20.83 -1.13 -18.91
N GLU A 334 20.51 -1.67 -20.09
CA GLU A 334 21.03 -1.16 -21.36
C GLU A 334 20.64 0.29 -21.61
N GLU A 335 19.37 0.62 -21.35
CA GLU A 335 18.88 1.99 -21.52
C GLU A 335 19.42 2.97 -20.49
N ALA A 336 19.60 2.55 -19.23
CA ALA A 336 20.16 3.38 -18.17
C ALA A 336 21.65 3.70 -18.41
N TYR A 337 22.45 2.67 -18.72
CA TYR A 337 23.91 2.80 -18.78
C TYR A 337 24.50 2.79 -20.18
N LYS A 338 23.66 2.78 -21.24
CA LYS A 338 24.05 2.90 -22.66
C LYS A 338 25.10 1.89 -23.10
N TRP A 339 24.88 0.61 -22.80
CA TRP A 339 25.71 -0.50 -23.23
C TRP A 339 24.88 -1.67 -23.72
N ASN A 340 25.49 -2.67 -24.32
CA ASN A 340 24.80 -3.86 -24.85
C ASN A 340 25.00 -5.02 -23.85
N ALA A 341 24.10 -5.14 -22.89
CA ALA A 341 24.08 -6.24 -21.92
C ALA A 341 23.66 -7.55 -22.56
N SER A 342 22.70 -7.49 -23.46
CA SER A 342 22.06 -8.66 -24.09
C SER A 342 23.06 -9.55 -24.82
N ASP A 343 24.06 -8.99 -25.50
CA ASP A 343 25.08 -9.76 -26.20
C ASP A 343 25.91 -10.64 -25.27
N LYS A 344 26.16 -10.19 -24.03
CA LYS A 344 26.98 -10.91 -23.07
C LYS A 344 26.17 -11.84 -22.16
N ILE A 345 24.96 -11.45 -21.80
CA ILE A 345 24.16 -12.11 -20.77
C ILE A 345 23.17 -13.12 -21.35
N ASN A 346 22.53 -12.83 -22.50
CA ASN A 346 21.55 -13.76 -23.07
C ASN A 346 22.10 -15.17 -23.31
N PRO A 347 23.36 -15.35 -23.78
CA PRO A 347 23.91 -16.70 -24.00
C PRO A 347 24.00 -17.57 -22.74
N ILE A 348 24.06 -16.95 -21.54
CA ILE A 348 24.23 -17.61 -20.25
C ILE A 348 23.07 -17.39 -19.29
N LEU A 349 21.99 -16.76 -19.77
CA LEU A 349 20.87 -16.37 -18.90
C LEU A 349 20.18 -17.60 -18.27
N ASP A 350 20.05 -18.71 -19.00
CA ASP A 350 19.47 -19.95 -18.48
C ASP A 350 20.35 -20.56 -17.38
N ASP A 351 21.68 -20.44 -17.51
CA ASP A 351 22.64 -20.91 -16.50
C ASP A 351 22.59 -20.05 -15.25
N ILE A 352 22.49 -18.69 -15.38
CA ILE A 352 22.33 -17.77 -14.26
C ILE A 352 21.07 -18.11 -13.47
N VAL A 353 19.93 -18.28 -14.15
CA VAL A 353 18.66 -18.65 -13.50
C VAL A 353 18.76 -20.06 -12.90
N GLY A 354 19.47 -21.00 -13.56
CA GLY A 354 19.72 -22.35 -13.07
C GLY A 354 20.48 -22.34 -11.73
N ILE A 355 21.57 -21.58 -11.63
CA ILE A 355 22.35 -21.40 -10.39
C ILE A 355 21.47 -20.91 -9.24
N HIS A 356 20.63 -19.89 -9.47
CA HIS A 356 19.76 -19.39 -8.44
C HIS A 356 18.77 -20.43 -7.92
N VAL A 357 18.14 -21.17 -8.83
CA VAL A 357 17.17 -22.23 -8.47
C VAL A 357 17.86 -23.38 -7.72
N GLU A 358 19.07 -23.77 -8.13
CA GLU A 358 19.87 -24.81 -7.45
C GLU A 358 20.28 -24.35 -6.05
N ASN A 359 20.80 -23.14 -5.90
CA ASN A 359 21.22 -22.60 -4.61
C ASN A 359 20.04 -22.52 -3.63
N ALA A 360 18.88 -22.07 -4.07
CA ALA A 360 17.67 -22.07 -3.25
C ALA A 360 17.26 -23.51 -2.82
N GLY A 361 17.40 -24.49 -3.70
CA GLY A 361 17.14 -25.89 -3.37
C GLY A 361 18.13 -26.50 -2.37
N LEU A 362 19.41 -26.15 -2.44
CA LEU A 362 20.45 -26.62 -1.56
C LEU A 362 20.36 -26.08 -0.12
N THR A 363 19.96 -24.83 0.01
CA THR A 363 19.80 -24.18 1.32
C THR A 363 18.45 -24.51 1.99
N GLY A 364 17.57 -25.29 1.31
CA GLY A 364 16.19 -25.51 1.76
C GLY A 364 15.33 -24.23 1.73
N GLY A 365 15.88 -23.15 1.16
CA GLY A 365 15.23 -21.88 0.95
C GLY A 365 14.27 -21.93 -0.23
N LYS A 366 13.39 -20.94 -0.29
CA LYS A 366 12.48 -20.76 -1.42
C LYS A 366 13.11 -19.81 -2.43
N VAL A 367 12.87 -20.08 -3.71
CA VAL A 367 13.28 -19.18 -4.80
C VAL A 367 12.56 -17.83 -4.61
N THR A 368 13.28 -16.81 -4.16
CA THR A 368 12.71 -15.50 -3.94
C THR A 368 13.09 -14.49 -5.03
N PRO A 369 12.13 -13.77 -5.60
CA PRO A 369 12.44 -12.74 -6.60
C PRO A 369 13.42 -11.69 -6.10
N ARG A 370 13.37 -11.35 -4.81
CA ARG A 370 14.19 -10.30 -4.20
C ARG A 370 15.67 -10.61 -4.27
N THR A 371 16.07 -11.81 -3.86
CA THR A 371 17.49 -12.23 -3.87
C THR A 371 18.01 -12.28 -5.29
N PHE A 372 17.28 -12.96 -6.19
CA PHE A 372 17.64 -13.04 -7.60
C PHE A 372 17.85 -11.67 -8.25
N ILE A 373 16.90 -10.77 -8.11
CA ILE A 373 16.95 -9.42 -8.73
C ILE A 373 18.16 -8.62 -8.21
N ARG A 374 18.45 -8.70 -6.90
CA ARG A 374 19.62 -8.04 -6.28
C ARG A 374 20.92 -8.57 -6.86
N SER A 375 21.08 -9.90 -6.92
CA SER A 375 22.27 -10.55 -7.49
C SER A 375 22.43 -10.22 -8.97
N PHE A 376 21.34 -10.32 -9.73
CA PHE A 376 21.37 -10.10 -11.17
C PHE A 376 21.77 -8.67 -11.54
N ILE A 377 21.17 -7.65 -10.91
CA ILE A 377 21.54 -6.25 -11.13
C ILE A 377 22.99 -5.99 -10.70
N SER A 378 23.45 -6.57 -9.58
CA SER A 378 24.83 -6.42 -9.12
C SER A 378 25.83 -6.98 -10.13
N VAL A 379 25.50 -8.09 -10.77
CA VAL A 379 26.33 -8.68 -11.85
C VAL A 379 26.32 -7.79 -13.08
N LEU A 380 25.16 -7.29 -13.50
CA LEU A 380 25.04 -6.35 -14.64
C LEU A 380 25.92 -5.12 -14.45
N ASP A 381 25.88 -4.51 -13.25
CA ASP A 381 26.72 -3.35 -12.89
C ASP A 381 28.22 -3.71 -12.97
N THR A 382 28.59 -4.88 -12.43
CA THR A 382 30.00 -5.32 -12.41
C THR A 382 30.53 -5.56 -13.82
N VAL A 383 29.73 -6.25 -14.66
CA VAL A 383 30.10 -6.53 -16.04
C VAL A 383 30.15 -5.27 -16.88
N GLN A 384 29.20 -4.34 -16.71
CA GLN A 384 29.17 -3.07 -17.42
C GLN A 384 30.42 -2.23 -17.17
N GLN A 385 30.86 -2.13 -15.91
CA GLN A 385 32.03 -1.33 -15.51
C GLN A 385 33.37 -2.00 -15.89
N ASN A 386 33.39 -3.31 -16.11
CA ASN A 386 34.60 -4.10 -16.36
C ASN A 386 34.52 -4.94 -17.64
N GLN A 387 33.94 -4.40 -18.71
CA GLN A 387 33.68 -5.16 -19.95
C GLN A 387 34.91 -5.80 -20.59
N SER A 388 36.09 -5.21 -20.40
CA SER A 388 37.35 -5.72 -20.92
C SER A 388 37.89 -6.94 -20.14
N TYR A 389 37.49 -7.07 -18.88
CA TYR A 389 37.85 -8.21 -18.02
C TYR A 389 37.02 -9.44 -18.39
N PHE A 390 35.70 -9.29 -18.48
CA PHE A 390 34.76 -10.36 -18.75
C PHE A 390 34.75 -10.79 -20.22
N LYS A 391 35.73 -11.63 -20.58
CA LYS A 391 35.89 -12.23 -21.94
C LYS A 391 35.23 -13.59 -22.04
N ASP A 392 35.16 -14.34 -20.92
CA ASP A 392 34.54 -15.65 -20.83
C ASP A 392 33.24 -15.59 -20.02
N SER A 393 32.24 -16.28 -20.50
CA SER A 393 30.96 -16.44 -19.83
C SER A 393 31.06 -17.06 -18.42
N ASN A 394 32.02 -17.96 -18.22
CA ASN A 394 32.26 -18.60 -16.93
C ASN A 394 32.70 -17.63 -15.84
N GLU A 395 33.41 -16.55 -16.20
CA GLU A 395 33.80 -15.52 -15.25
C GLU A 395 32.56 -14.76 -14.72
N ILE A 396 31.54 -14.53 -15.58
CA ILE A 396 30.27 -13.88 -15.20
C ILE A 396 29.44 -14.81 -14.31
N LEU A 397 29.35 -16.09 -14.65
CA LEU A 397 28.64 -17.09 -13.84
C LEU A 397 29.24 -17.24 -12.44
N GLN A 398 30.57 -17.17 -12.32
CA GLN A 398 31.24 -17.24 -11.03
C GLN A 398 30.91 -16.02 -10.18
N VAL A 399 30.98 -14.83 -10.75
CA VAL A 399 30.61 -13.59 -10.02
C VAL A 399 29.14 -13.62 -9.56
N PHE A 400 28.25 -14.19 -10.38
CA PHE A 400 26.85 -14.37 -9.98
C PHE A 400 26.72 -15.33 -8.80
N ASN A 401 27.37 -16.48 -8.86
CA ASN A 401 27.32 -17.47 -7.79
C ASN A 401 27.92 -16.96 -6.48
N ASP A 402 29.07 -16.28 -6.54
CA ASP A 402 29.69 -15.65 -5.37
C ASP A 402 28.76 -14.60 -4.73
N ARG A 403 28.10 -13.80 -5.55
CA ARG A 403 27.15 -12.78 -5.05
C ARG A 403 25.88 -13.38 -4.44
N GLU A 404 25.38 -14.46 -5.02
CA GLU A 404 24.26 -15.24 -4.44
C GLU A 404 24.61 -15.78 -3.05
N ALA A 405 25.83 -16.32 -2.89
CA ALA A 405 26.30 -16.85 -1.62
C ALA A 405 26.36 -15.75 -0.55
N GLU A 406 26.96 -14.59 -0.87
CA GLU A 406 27.01 -13.43 0.05
C GLU A 406 25.63 -12.96 0.51
N LEU A 407 24.67 -12.87 -0.42
CA LEU A 407 23.31 -12.39 -0.10
C LEU A 407 22.50 -13.38 0.71
N ASN A 408 22.76 -14.69 0.54
CA ASN A 408 22.11 -15.71 1.35
C ASN A 408 22.64 -15.71 2.79
N GLU A 409 23.95 -15.48 3.00
CA GLU A 409 24.54 -15.31 4.34
C GLU A 409 23.97 -14.07 5.06
N GLU A 410 23.80 -12.94 4.35
CA GLU A 410 23.15 -11.73 4.91
C GLU A 410 21.71 -11.99 5.40
N ILE A 411 20.95 -12.86 4.74
CA ILE A 411 19.57 -13.17 5.11
C ILE A 411 19.51 -14.07 6.35
N ASP A 412 20.36 -15.10 6.42
CA ASP A 412 20.41 -16.02 7.55
C ASP A 412 20.80 -15.31 8.86
N GLU A 413 21.71 -14.31 8.81
CA GLU A 413 22.06 -13.49 9.99
C GLU A 413 20.91 -12.63 10.50
N PHE A 414 19.99 -12.19 9.63
CA PHE A 414 18.81 -11.40 10.05
C PHE A 414 17.68 -12.25 10.61
N ASP A 415 17.54 -13.52 10.22
CA ASP A 415 16.48 -14.41 10.73
C ASP A 415 16.82 -14.99 12.10
N ASP A 416 18.09 -15.06 12.51
CA ASP A 416 18.54 -15.51 13.82
C ASP A 416 18.37 -14.46 14.96
N ASP A 417 18.12 -13.20 14.64
CA ASP A 417 17.93 -12.09 15.61
C ASP A 417 16.45 -11.81 15.96
N TRP A 418 15.52 -12.65 15.53
CA TRP A 418 14.08 -12.58 15.82
C TRP A 418 13.58 -13.84 16.51
#